data_e036023e85290a14fe72b9b29ed9e499
#
_entry.id   e036023e85290a14fe72b9b29ed9e499
#
_cell.length_a   1.000
_cell.length_b   1.000
_cell.length_c   1.000
_cell.angle_alpha   90.00
_cell.angle_beta   90.00
_cell.angle_gamma   90.00
#
_symmetry.space_group_name_H-M   'P 1'
#
loop_
_entity.id
_entity.type
_entity.pdbx_description
1 polymer ?
#
loop_
_entity_poly.entity_id
_entity_poly.type
_entity_poly.pdbx_seq_one_letter_code
_entity_poly.pdbx_strand_id
1 'polypeptide(L)'
;ELFAAGDGIEISGCADLTKNNGSHIIRSISGRTLTFDKDIFDTGTDSGTVVIQRKVPDLSCICECDNRIWGAEGTTIYASALGDPTNFYVYDGLSTDSYAVAVGTDGDFSGCVAYSSTVLFWKENCVHKVMGSYPAQYEIYTYTVPGVQKGSEKSLCVINETLFYKGREGVYAYTGGVPEL
;
A
#
# COMPACT_ATOMS: atom_id res chain seq x y z
N GLU A 1 5.26 -16.67 -15.15
CA GLU A 1 4.02 -16.02 -15.64
C GLU A 1 4.00 -14.58 -15.15
N LEU A 2 3.52 -13.65 -16.02
CA LEU A 2 3.44 -12.23 -15.68
C LEU A 2 2.24 -11.91 -14.79
N PHE A 3 1.18 -12.72 -14.88
CA PHE A 3 -0.08 -12.54 -14.14
C PHE A 3 -0.58 -13.88 -13.61
N ALA A 4 -1.37 -13.84 -12.54
CA ALA A 4 -2.08 -14.98 -11.96
C ALA A 4 -3.59 -14.68 -11.81
N ALA A 5 -4.40 -15.72 -11.60
CA ALA A 5 -5.79 -15.52 -11.19
C ALA A 5 -5.81 -14.86 -9.81
N GLY A 6 -6.69 -13.87 -9.64
CA GLY A 6 -6.75 -13.03 -8.43
C GLY A 6 -5.99 -11.71 -8.57
N ASP A 7 -5.06 -11.58 -9.51
CA ASP A 7 -4.32 -10.33 -9.69
C ASP A 7 -5.26 -9.17 -10.07
N GLY A 8 -5.10 -8.04 -9.37
CA GLY A 8 -5.64 -6.75 -9.79
C GLY A 8 -4.77 -6.16 -10.88
N ILE A 9 -5.38 -5.77 -11.99
CA ILE A 9 -4.69 -5.16 -13.12
C ILE A 9 -5.33 -3.83 -13.52
N GLU A 10 -4.54 -3.02 -14.22
CA GLU A 10 -4.98 -1.82 -14.91
C GLU A 10 -4.78 -2.02 -16.41
N ILE A 11 -5.85 -1.85 -17.19
CA ILE A 11 -5.82 -1.83 -18.65
C ILE A 11 -5.90 -0.38 -19.11
N SER A 12 -5.01 0.02 -20.01
CA SER A 12 -4.98 1.37 -20.58
C SER A 12 -4.58 1.32 -22.06
N GLY A 13 -4.84 2.43 -22.77
CA GLY A 13 -4.46 2.57 -24.16
C GLY A 13 -5.43 1.95 -25.17
N CYS A 14 -6.60 1.44 -24.73
CA CYS A 14 -7.67 1.10 -25.67
C CYS A 14 -8.20 2.39 -26.31
N ALA A 15 -8.09 2.47 -27.64
CA ALA A 15 -8.50 3.64 -28.43
C ALA A 15 -9.93 3.51 -28.92
N ASP A 16 -10.32 2.33 -29.38
CA ASP A 16 -11.66 2.05 -29.97
C ASP A 16 -12.61 1.49 -28.89
N LEU A 17 -12.12 0.61 -28.04
CA LEU A 17 -12.87 -0.07 -27.00
C LEU A 17 -12.59 0.57 -25.63
N THR A 18 -12.87 1.86 -25.50
CA THR A 18 -12.47 2.68 -24.36
C THR A 18 -13.06 2.23 -23.02
N LYS A 19 -14.18 1.50 -23.02
CA LYS A 19 -14.78 0.91 -21.81
C LYS A 19 -13.92 -0.21 -21.22
N ASN A 20 -13.00 -0.77 -22.01
CA ASN A 20 -12.10 -1.82 -21.55
C ASN A 20 -10.92 -1.25 -20.74
N ASN A 21 -10.68 0.08 -20.82
CA ASN A 21 -9.72 0.74 -19.94
C ASN A 21 -10.22 0.73 -18.49
N GLY A 22 -9.30 0.58 -17.54
CA GLY A 22 -9.58 0.66 -16.12
C GLY A 22 -9.08 -0.53 -15.31
N SER A 23 -9.53 -0.60 -14.06
CA SER A 23 -9.10 -1.61 -13.10
C SER A 23 -9.98 -2.85 -13.17
N HIS A 24 -9.35 -4.01 -13.24
CA HIS A 24 -10.01 -5.32 -13.37
C HIS A 24 -9.31 -6.36 -12.47
N ILE A 25 -10.03 -7.42 -12.12
CA ILE A 25 -9.46 -8.58 -11.41
C ILE A 25 -9.47 -9.77 -12.35
N ILE A 26 -8.34 -10.45 -12.49
CA ILE A 26 -8.20 -11.64 -13.32
C ILE A 26 -8.90 -12.81 -12.62
N ARG A 27 -9.91 -13.39 -13.25
CA ARG A 27 -10.59 -14.59 -12.76
C ARG A 27 -9.86 -15.87 -13.16
N SER A 28 -9.40 -15.95 -14.40
CA SER A 28 -8.65 -17.09 -14.89
C SER A 28 -7.77 -16.72 -16.06
N ILE A 29 -6.73 -17.54 -16.30
CA ILE A 29 -5.80 -17.41 -17.41
C ILE A 29 -5.77 -18.73 -18.19
N SER A 30 -5.91 -18.66 -19.49
CA SER A 30 -5.77 -19.82 -20.39
C SER A 30 -4.97 -19.43 -21.63
N GLY A 31 -3.72 -19.84 -21.69
CA GLY A 31 -2.78 -19.45 -22.75
C GLY A 31 -2.59 -17.93 -22.79
N ARG A 32 -3.12 -17.27 -23.83
CA ARG A 32 -3.07 -15.80 -24.02
C ARG A 32 -4.38 -15.10 -23.66
N THR A 33 -5.36 -15.84 -23.11
CA THR A 33 -6.67 -15.29 -22.76
C THR A 33 -6.76 -15.02 -21.28
N LEU A 34 -7.07 -13.78 -20.91
CA LEU A 34 -7.43 -13.37 -19.56
C LEU A 34 -8.95 -13.30 -19.47
N THR A 35 -9.52 -13.89 -18.42
CA THR A 35 -10.95 -13.78 -18.10
C THR A 35 -11.09 -12.96 -16.82
N PHE A 36 -12.04 -12.02 -16.80
CA PHE A 36 -12.27 -11.10 -15.70
C PHE A 36 -13.58 -11.39 -14.98
N ASP A 37 -13.73 -10.88 -13.75
CA ASP A 37 -14.91 -11.11 -12.92
C ASP A 37 -16.18 -10.41 -13.43
N LYS A 38 -16.02 -9.37 -14.26
CA LYS A 38 -17.14 -8.59 -14.79
C LYS A 38 -17.22 -8.74 -16.30
N ASP A 39 -18.40 -9.04 -16.78
CA ASP A 39 -18.74 -9.09 -18.21
C ASP A 39 -19.12 -7.68 -18.71
N ILE A 40 -18.15 -6.77 -18.69
CA ILE A 40 -18.33 -5.35 -19.04
C ILE A 40 -17.48 -4.90 -20.22
N PHE A 41 -16.81 -5.85 -20.89
CA PHE A 41 -15.94 -5.55 -22.01
C PHE A 41 -16.70 -5.32 -23.30
N ASP A 42 -16.34 -4.27 -24.02
CA ASP A 42 -16.71 -4.16 -25.42
C ASP A 42 -15.94 -5.22 -26.24
N THR A 43 -16.63 -5.88 -27.16
CA THR A 43 -16.07 -6.92 -28.03
C THR A 43 -15.56 -6.35 -29.34
N GLY A 44 -14.36 -6.73 -29.73
CA GLY A 44 -13.76 -6.30 -31.00
C GLY A 44 -12.24 -6.34 -30.94
N THR A 45 -11.65 -5.77 -31.99
CA THR A 45 -10.21 -5.53 -32.08
C THR A 45 -9.97 -4.05 -31.80
N ASP A 46 -9.03 -3.73 -30.93
CA ASP A 46 -8.64 -2.36 -30.62
C ASP A 46 -7.44 -1.96 -31.47
N SER A 47 -7.45 -0.73 -32.02
CA SER A 47 -6.36 -0.18 -32.80
C SER A 47 -5.28 0.50 -31.94
N GLY A 48 -5.54 0.68 -30.65
CA GLY A 48 -4.63 1.32 -29.71
C GLY A 48 -3.47 0.43 -29.29
N THR A 49 -2.51 1.04 -28.64
CA THR A 49 -1.44 0.31 -27.93
C THR A 49 -1.93 -0.02 -26.53
N VAL A 50 -2.55 -1.19 -26.38
CA VAL A 50 -3.10 -1.65 -25.10
C VAL A 50 -1.97 -2.06 -24.16
N VAL A 51 -1.94 -1.46 -22.98
CA VAL A 51 -1.04 -1.80 -21.89
C VAL A 51 -1.83 -2.48 -20.78
N ILE A 52 -1.32 -3.61 -20.29
CA ILE A 52 -1.87 -4.33 -19.15
C ILE A 52 -0.76 -4.41 -18.10
N GLN A 53 -1.01 -3.87 -16.93
CA GLN A 53 -0.07 -3.88 -15.82
C GLN A 53 -0.77 -4.24 -14.51
N ARG A 54 -0.02 -4.73 -13.51
CA ARG A 54 -0.58 -4.91 -12.17
C ARG A 54 -1.01 -3.58 -11.61
N LYS A 55 -2.16 -3.55 -10.97
CA LYS A 55 -2.61 -2.38 -10.24
C LYS A 55 -1.78 -2.21 -8.98
N VAL A 56 -1.15 -1.07 -8.83
CA VAL A 56 -0.42 -0.66 -7.62
C VAL A 56 -1.13 0.57 -7.05
N PRO A 57 -1.38 0.64 -5.74
CA PRO A 57 -1.93 1.85 -5.11
C PRO A 57 -1.03 3.07 -5.35
N ASP A 58 -1.62 4.26 -5.43
CA ASP A 58 -0.87 5.53 -5.53
C ASP A 58 -0.33 5.93 -4.14
N LEU A 59 0.72 5.23 -3.72
CA LEU A 59 1.27 5.32 -2.39
C LEU A 59 1.99 6.65 -2.15
N SER A 60 1.50 7.44 -1.20
CA SER A 60 2.10 8.71 -0.79
C SER A 60 3.40 8.54 0.02
N CYS A 61 3.57 7.40 0.68
CA CYS A 61 4.77 6.99 1.38
C CYS A 61 4.96 5.48 1.28
N ILE A 62 6.21 5.02 1.31
CA ILE A 62 6.54 3.60 1.26
C ILE A 62 7.67 3.26 2.22
N CYS A 63 7.66 2.05 2.76
CA CYS A 63 8.78 1.43 3.44
C CYS A 63 8.78 -0.09 3.23
N GLU A 64 9.90 -0.74 3.47
CA GLU A 64 10.01 -2.19 3.46
C GLU A 64 9.99 -2.71 4.90
N CYS A 65 9.22 -3.75 5.15
CA CYS A 65 9.25 -4.51 6.40
C CYS A 65 8.78 -5.95 6.17
N ASP A 66 9.54 -6.91 6.68
CA ASP A 66 9.23 -8.33 6.61
C ASP A 66 8.93 -8.83 5.18
N ASN A 67 9.78 -8.44 4.23
CA ASN A 67 9.69 -8.86 2.82
C ASN A 67 8.39 -8.40 2.12
N ARG A 68 7.82 -7.29 2.59
CA ARG A 68 6.65 -6.62 1.99
C ARG A 68 6.95 -5.14 1.80
N ILE A 69 6.39 -4.57 0.75
CA ILE A 69 6.30 -3.12 0.62
C ILE A 69 5.03 -2.65 1.31
N TRP A 70 5.20 -1.77 2.25
CA TRP A 70 4.14 -1.08 2.96
C TRP A 70 4.01 0.35 2.47
N GLY A 71 2.80 0.87 2.45
CA GLY A 71 2.55 2.25 2.06
C GLY A 71 1.13 2.68 2.34
N ALA A 72 0.81 3.92 2.01
CA ALA A 72 -0.51 4.49 2.24
C ALA A 72 -1.00 5.31 1.05
N GLU A 73 -2.29 5.16 0.74
CA GLU A 73 -3.04 5.98 -0.21
C GLU A 73 -4.29 6.54 0.49
N GLY A 74 -4.43 7.85 0.53
CA GLY A 74 -5.54 8.52 1.23
C GLY A 74 -5.57 8.13 2.71
N THR A 75 -6.61 7.42 3.13
CA THR A 75 -6.78 6.90 4.51
C THR A 75 -6.47 5.41 4.65
N THR A 76 -6.04 4.75 3.57
CA THR A 76 -5.83 3.31 3.54
C THR A 76 -4.35 2.97 3.63
N ILE A 77 -4.03 2.05 4.52
CA ILE A 77 -2.72 1.40 4.65
C ILE A 77 -2.74 0.14 3.79
N TYR A 78 -1.70 -0.05 2.99
CA TYR A 78 -1.49 -1.21 2.14
C TYR A 78 -0.20 -1.95 2.49
N ALA A 79 -0.21 -3.27 2.32
CA ALA A 79 1.00 -4.08 2.21
C ALA A 79 0.93 -4.98 0.99
N SER A 80 2.04 -5.10 0.28
CA SER A 80 2.16 -6.03 -0.85
C SER A 80 2.06 -7.49 -0.39
N ALA A 81 1.84 -8.39 -1.33
CA ALA A 81 2.01 -9.81 -1.09
C ALA A 81 3.44 -10.11 -0.64
N LEU A 82 3.61 -11.16 0.17
CA LEU A 82 4.92 -11.57 0.71
C LEU A 82 5.88 -11.93 -0.44
N GLY A 83 6.99 -11.21 -0.54
CA GLY A 83 8.00 -11.43 -1.57
C GLY A 83 7.63 -10.94 -2.98
N ASP A 84 6.44 -10.34 -3.17
CA ASP A 84 6.04 -9.72 -4.43
C ASP A 84 5.67 -8.25 -4.23
N PRO A 85 6.63 -7.33 -4.44
CA PRO A 85 6.45 -5.90 -4.17
C PRO A 85 5.49 -5.19 -5.12
N THR A 86 5.04 -5.86 -6.18
CA THR A 86 4.15 -5.29 -7.20
C THR A 86 2.70 -5.74 -7.06
N ASN A 87 2.40 -6.68 -6.14
CA ASN A 87 1.08 -7.25 -5.98
C ASN A 87 0.44 -6.80 -4.65
N PHE A 88 -0.58 -5.96 -4.72
CA PHE A 88 -1.30 -5.39 -3.58
C PHE A 88 -2.75 -5.89 -3.46
N TYR A 89 -3.17 -6.85 -4.28
CA TYR A 89 -4.58 -7.23 -4.41
C TYR A 89 -4.80 -8.76 -4.39
N VAL A 90 -3.99 -9.51 -3.65
CA VAL A 90 -4.20 -10.94 -3.38
C VAL A 90 -4.84 -11.11 -2.01
N TYR A 91 -6.02 -11.75 -1.95
CA TYR A 91 -6.81 -11.93 -0.73
C TYR A 91 -7.43 -13.34 -0.70
N ASP A 92 -6.58 -14.37 -0.73
CA ASP A 92 -6.99 -15.80 -0.76
C ASP A 92 -7.15 -16.41 0.64
N GLY A 93 -6.86 -15.66 1.69
CA GLY A 93 -6.88 -16.11 3.08
C GLY A 93 -5.55 -16.75 3.53
N LEU A 94 -4.47 -16.52 2.79
CA LEU A 94 -3.15 -17.08 3.07
C LEU A 94 -2.26 -16.09 3.84
N SER A 95 -1.24 -16.62 4.52
CA SER A 95 -0.25 -15.79 5.22
C SER A 95 0.61 -14.95 4.27
N THR A 96 0.66 -15.31 3.00
CA THR A 96 1.40 -14.62 1.94
C THR A 96 0.62 -13.49 1.26
N ASP A 97 -0.67 -13.36 1.55
CA ASP A 97 -1.56 -12.40 0.89
C ASP A 97 -1.15 -10.93 1.11
N SER A 98 -1.67 -10.09 0.27
CA SER A 98 -1.66 -8.63 0.45
C SER A 98 -2.50 -8.22 1.65
N TYR A 99 -2.34 -6.97 2.09
CA TYR A 99 -3.15 -6.40 3.16
C TYR A 99 -3.60 -4.99 2.79
N ALA A 100 -4.83 -4.66 3.15
CA ALA A 100 -5.36 -3.31 3.02
C ALA A 100 -6.33 -3.02 4.16
N VAL A 101 -6.20 -1.85 4.77
CA VAL A 101 -7.10 -1.40 5.84
C VAL A 101 -7.25 0.10 5.84
N ALA A 102 -8.49 0.58 5.89
CA ALA A 102 -8.77 2.00 6.06
C ALA A 102 -8.76 2.37 7.54
N VAL A 103 -8.14 3.51 7.87
CA VAL A 103 -8.15 4.08 9.23
C VAL A 103 -9.05 5.30 9.29
N GLY A 104 -9.80 5.43 10.41
CA GLY A 104 -10.80 6.49 10.60
C GLY A 104 -10.27 7.77 11.23
N THR A 105 -8.96 7.95 11.38
CA THR A 105 -8.38 9.19 11.93
C THR A 105 -8.30 10.30 10.90
N ASP A 106 -8.47 11.54 11.34
CA ASP A 106 -8.40 12.72 10.47
C ASP A 106 -7.00 12.95 9.88
N GLY A 107 -6.99 13.61 8.72
CA GLY A 107 -5.79 14.03 8.01
C GLY A 107 -5.14 12.92 7.18
N ASP A 108 -4.27 13.37 6.27
CA ASP A 108 -3.50 12.50 5.39
C ASP A 108 -2.31 11.86 6.13
N PHE A 109 -1.82 10.74 5.61
CA PHE A 109 -0.55 10.20 6.06
C PHE A 109 0.60 11.13 5.65
N SER A 110 1.51 11.38 6.58
CA SER A 110 2.68 12.23 6.42
C SER A 110 4.00 11.45 6.37
N GLY A 111 3.93 10.12 6.43
CA GLY A 111 5.09 9.24 6.26
C GLY A 111 4.87 7.86 6.86
N CYS A 112 5.71 6.93 6.45
CA CYS A 112 5.77 5.60 7.04
C CYS A 112 7.22 5.13 7.18
N VAL A 113 7.46 4.25 8.13
CA VAL A 113 8.80 3.70 8.39
C VAL A 113 8.70 2.36 9.10
N ALA A 114 9.58 1.43 8.76
CA ALA A 114 9.79 0.21 9.54
C ALA A 114 10.58 0.55 10.81
N TYR A 115 10.09 0.09 11.96
CA TYR A 115 10.69 0.34 13.25
C TYR A 115 10.48 -0.86 14.19
N SER A 116 11.57 -1.46 14.66
CA SER A 116 11.54 -2.60 15.60
C SER A 116 10.58 -3.72 15.15
N SER A 117 10.71 -4.22 13.94
CA SER A 117 9.84 -5.26 13.34
C SER A 117 8.35 -4.89 13.31
N THR A 118 8.03 -3.61 13.30
CA THR A 118 6.68 -3.09 13.12
C THR A 118 6.70 -1.98 12.07
N VAL A 119 5.55 -1.64 11.52
CA VAL A 119 5.44 -0.51 10.61
C VAL A 119 4.68 0.62 11.28
N LEU A 120 5.27 1.80 11.26
CA LEU A 120 4.68 3.02 11.78
C LEU A 120 4.19 3.89 10.62
N PHE A 121 2.90 4.23 10.64
CA PHE A 121 2.28 5.17 9.73
C PHE A 121 1.95 6.45 10.47
N TRP A 122 2.58 7.53 10.08
CA TRP A 122 2.47 8.82 10.74
C TRP A 122 1.45 9.74 10.05
N LYS A 123 0.70 10.45 10.87
CA LYS A 123 -0.02 11.68 10.53
C LYS A 123 0.53 12.82 11.38
N GLU A 124 0.07 14.06 11.22
CA GLU A 124 0.59 15.18 11.99
C GLU A 124 0.30 15.10 13.50
N ASN A 125 -0.76 14.40 13.90
CA ASN A 125 -1.24 14.35 15.28
C ASN A 125 -1.36 12.93 15.86
N CYS A 126 -0.97 11.91 15.10
CA CYS A 126 -1.03 10.53 15.58
C CYS A 126 -0.07 9.62 14.81
N VAL A 127 0.15 8.45 15.36
CA VAL A 127 0.84 7.33 14.73
C VAL A 127 -0.03 6.09 14.77
N HIS A 128 -0.10 5.38 13.65
CA HIS A 128 -0.68 4.04 13.56
C HIS A 128 0.46 3.03 13.52
N LYS A 129 0.51 2.16 14.50
CA LYS A 129 1.49 1.09 14.60
C LYS A 129 0.85 -0.21 14.15
N VAL A 130 1.36 -0.80 13.08
CA VAL A 130 0.93 -2.11 12.60
C VAL A 130 1.79 -3.18 13.27
N MET A 131 1.15 -4.12 13.93
CA MET A 131 1.78 -5.26 14.61
C MET A 131 1.20 -6.57 14.10
N GLY A 132 1.99 -7.63 14.10
CA GLY A 132 1.59 -8.96 13.64
C GLY A 132 2.58 -9.51 12.61
N SER A 133 2.42 -10.78 12.25
CA SER A 133 3.34 -11.48 11.35
C SER A 133 2.77 -11.75 9.96
N TYR A 134 1.46 -11.73 9.81
CA TYR A 134 0.79 -11.95 8.51
C TYR A 134 -0.64 -11.32 8.51
N PRO A 135 -1.29 -11.17 7.36
CA PRO A 135 -2.51 -10.35 7.19
C PRO A 135 -3.62 -10.62 8.20
N ALA A 136 -3.91 -11.89 8.51
CA ALA A 136 -4.98 -12.24 9.46
C ALA A 136 -4.63 -11.95 10.92
N GLN A 137 -3.37 -11.61 11.24
CA GLN A 137 -2.88 -11.26 12.58
C GLN A 137 -2.49 -9.77 12.67
N TYR A 138 -2.57 -9.01 11.60
CA TYR A 138 -2.24 -7.60 11.67
C TYR A 138 -3.27 -6.85 12.51
N GLU A 139 -2.77 -6.17 13.54
CA GLU A 139 -3.52 -5.28 14.41
C GLU A 139 -2.95 -3.87 14.29
N ILE A 140 -3.84 -2.87 14.30
CA ILE A 140 -3.45 -1.46 14.22
C ILE A 140 -3.73 -0.79 15.55
N TYR A 141 -2.67 -0.29 16.17
CA TYR A 141 -2.74 0.53 17.37
C TYR A 141 -2.53 1.99 17.01
N THR A 142 -3.44 2.84 17.44
CA THR A 142 -3.38 4.28 17.18
C THR A 142 -3.04 5.03 18.44
N TYR A 143 -2.02 5.87 18.38
CA TYR A 143 -1.59 6.72 19.49
C TYR A 143 -1.66 8.20 19.07
N THR A 144 -2.32 9.02 19.87
CA THR A 144 -2.34 10.49 19.70
C THR A 144 -1.06 11.05 20.27
N VAL A 145 -0.16 11.45 19.38
CA VAL A 145 1.17 11.99 19.69
C VAL A 145 1.54 13.03 18.64
N PRO A 146 2.46 13.96 18.93
CA PRO A 146 3.06 14.79 17.89
C PRO A 146 3.66 13.91 16.79
N GLY A 147 3.19 14.07 15.57
CA GLY A 147 3.62 13.24 14.46
C GLY A 147 4.48 14.00 13.45
N VAL A 148 4.66 13.39 12.29
CA VAL A 148 5.48 13.94 11.20
C VAL A 148 4.74 15.08 10.54
N GLN A 149 5.38 16.25 10.41
CA GLN A 149 4.81 17.39 9.71
C GLN A 149 4.61 17.05 8.24
N LYS A 150 3.47 17.43 7.65
CA LYS A 150 3.18 17.23 6.22
C LYS A 150 4.29 17.83 5.35
N GLY A 151 4.78 17.05 4.39
CA GLY A 151 5.92 17.42 3.54
C GLY A 151 7.29 17.17 4.16
N SER A 152 7.34 16.55 5.35
CA SER A 152 8.59 16.18 6.03
C SER A 152 8.82 14.67 6.12
N GLU A 153 8.19 13.89 5.25
CA GLU A 153 8.30 12.42 5.20
C GLU A 153 9.76 11.93 5.10
N LYS A 154 10.60 12.69 4.40
CA LYS A 154 12.04 12.37 4.24
C LYS A 154 12.88 12.61 5.50
N SER A 155 12.29 13.18 6.55
CA SER A 155 12.98 13.36 7.83
C SER A 155 12.98 12.11 8.70
N LEU A 156 12.16 11.10 8.39
CA LEU A 156 12.12 9.85 9.12
C LEU A 156 13.46 9.12 8.98
N CYS A 157 14.18 8.99 10.08
CA CYS A 157 15.51 8.36 10.11
C CYS A 157 15.71 7.60 11.41
N VAL A 158 16.08 6.32 11.31
CA VAL A 158 16.38 5.47 12.46
C VAL A 158 17.90 5.46 12.69
N ILE A 159 18.34 5.89 13.86
CA ILE A 159 19.75 5.90 14.29
C ILE A 159 19.83 5.25 15.66
N ASN A 160 20.62 4.19 15.82
CA ASN A 160 20.81 3.48 17.09
C ASN A 160 19.47 3.19 17.80
N GLU A 161 18.54 2.55 17.09
CA GLU A 161 17.22 2.16 17.59
C GLU A 161 16.28 3.33 17.97
N THR A 162 16.69 4.57 17.73
CA THR A 162 15.86 5.75 17.91
C THR A 162 15.41 6.28 16.57
N LEU A 163 14.11 6.47 16.40
CA LEU A 163 13.53 7.12 15.23
C LEU A 163 13.49 8.63 15.45
N PHE A 164 14.15 9.36 14.59
CA PHE A 164 14.10 10.82 14.52
C PHE A 164 13.20 11.28 13.40
N TYR A 165 12.44 12.35 13.63
CA TYR A 165 11.61 12.95 12.59
C TYR A 165 11.32 14.44 12.86
N LYS A 166 10.97 15.18 11.81
CA LYS A 166 10.53 16.57 11.90
C LYS A 166 9.02 16.61 12.16
N GLY A 167 8.65 17.04 13.33
CA GLY A 167 7.28 17.40 13.67
C GLY A 167 7.05 18.91 13.55
N ARG A 168 5.85 19.37 13.93
CA ARG A 168 5.45 20.77 13.80
C ARG A 168 6.31 21.71 14.64
N GLU A 169 6.64 21.32 15.87
CA GLU A 169 7.36 22.17 16.84
C GLU A 169 8.88 22.02 16.75
N GLY A 170 9.38 20.90 16.26
CA GLY A 170 10.83 20.64 16.20
C GLY A 170 11.17 19.27 15.65
N VAL A 171 12.33 18.77 16.03
CA VAL A 171 12.79 17.41 15.76
C VAL A 171 12.48 16.54 16.96
N TYR A 172 11.78 15.47 16.73
CA TYR A 172 11.37 14.52 17.76
C TYR A 172 12.22 13.26 17.71
N ALA A 173 12.46 12.68 18.88
CA ALA A 173 13.02 11.35 19.07
C ALA A 173 11.93 10.40 19.58
N TYR A 174 11.81 9.24 18.95
CA TYR A 174 10.82 8.21 19.30
C TYR A 174 11.52 6.87 19.55
N THR A 175 11.26 6.29 20.71
CA THR A 175 11.83 5.00 21.16
C THR A 175 10.77 3.93 21.43
N GLY A 176 9.56 4.13 20.86
CA GLY A 176 8.44 3.20 21.01
C GLY A 176 7.34 3.67 21.97
N GLY A 177 7.58 4.75 22.72
CA GLY A 177 6.63 5.37 23.64
C GLY A 177 6.11 6.72 23.16
N VAL A 178 6.11 7.73 24.05
CA VAL A 178 5.78 9.12 23.70
C VAL A 178 7.02 9.75 23.05
N PRO A 179 6.87 10.43 21.90
CA PRO A 179 8.00 11.14 21.28
C PRO A 179 8.48 12.31 22.15
N GLU A 180 9.78 12.49 22.22
CA GLU A 180 10.45 13.59 22.92
C GLU A 180 10.97 14.63 21.91
N LEU A 181 10.81 15.93 22.25
CA LEU A 181 11.24 17.06 21.41
C LEU A 181 12.75 17.31 21.58
#